data_1f6777c30c63b14cb3694cff730bec71
#
_entry.id   1f6777c30c63b14cb3694cff730bec71
#
_cell.length_a   1.000
_cell.length_b   1.000
_cell.length_c   1.000
_cell.angle_alpha   90.00
_cell.angle_beta   90.00
_cell.angle_gamma   90.00
#
_symmetry.space_group_name_H-M   'P 1'
#
loop_
_entity.id
_entity.type
_entity.pdbx_description
1 polymer ?
#
loop_
_entity_poly.entity_id
_entity_poly.type
_entity_poly.pdbx_seq_one_letter_code
_entity_poly.pdbx_strand_id
1 'polypeptide(L)'
;YLVLSATGPLVQAWFARTHPGRSPYRLYALSNVGSLLALIGYPFLVEPWSTRTLQVNGWSFGMLLYGVACGWLAWRLYRTKDAGKVELEESSEETKVSKAMRWPLWLALPACGTALLMATTNKLCLDVAVVPFLWVLPLALYLITFIICFDNPRWYVRELFVPLLVPLWIGVIWALKKGVDMDILTQVSLHCGALFVSCMVCHGELYRLRPEPTRLTQY
;
A
#
# COMPACT_ATOMS: atom_id res chain seq x y z
N TYR A 1 3.45 -5.63 18.02
CA TYR A 1 3.38 -5.70 16.55
C TYR A 1 2.08 -6.32 16.07
N LEU A 2 1.71 -7.54 16.54
CA LEU A 2 0.53 -8.30 16.13
C LEU A 2 -0.78 -7.51 16.30
N VAL A 3 -0.96 -6.80 17.41
CA VAL A 3 -2.14 -5.97 17.67
C VAL A 3 -2.26 -4.83 16.66
N LEU A 4 -1.15 -4.15 16.36
CA LEU A 4 -1.13 -3.04 15.39
C LEU A 4 -1.42 -3.54 13.97
N SER A 5 -0.83 -4.66 13.56
CA SER A 5 -1.04 -5.22 12.21
C SER A 5 -2.47 -5.75 12.01
N ALA A 6 -3.12 -6.26 13.06
CA ALA A 6 -4.50 -6.74 13.01
C ALA A 6 -5.54 -5.60 12.95
N THR A 7 -5.17 -4.37 13.31
CA THR A 7 -6.14 -3.26 13.38
C THR A 7 -6.70 -2.87 12.02
N GLY A 8 -5.90 -2.85 10.97
CA GLY A 8 -6.34 -2.53 9.62
C GLY A 8 -7.50 -3.44 9.17
N PRO A 9 -7.32 -4.77 9.12
CA PRO A 9 -8.39 -5.71 8.78
C PRO A 9 -9.62 -5.61 9.67
N LEU A 10 -9.43 -5.43 10.99
CA LEU A 10 -10.54 -5.29 11.94
C LEU A 10 -11.39 -4.04 11.66
N VAL A 11 -10.76 -2.87 11.51
CA VAL A 11 -11.47 -1.62 11.23
C VAL A 11 -12.22 -1.70 9.89
N GLN A 12 -11.63 -2.34 8.89
CA GLN A 12 -12.28 -2.54 7.59
C GLN A 12 -13.49 -3.47 7.68
N ALA A 13 -13.36 -4.59 8.42
CA ALA A 13 -14.47 -5.51 8.65
C ALA A 13 -15.62 -4.83 9.42
N TRP A 14 -15.30 -3.99 10.39
CA TRP A 14 -16.29 -3.21 11.14
C TRP A 14 -16.95 -2.14 10.29
N PHE A 15 -16.18 -1.44 9.46
CA PHE A 15 -16.70 -0.45 8.52
C PHE A 15 -17.65 -1.09 7.51
N ALA A 16 -17.31 -2.24 6.95
CA ALA A 16 -18.17 -2.96 6.01
C ALA A 16 -19.51 -3.37 6.65
N ARG A 17 -19.51 -3.74 7.95
CA ARG A 17 -20.72 -4.11 8.69
C ARG A 17 -21.59 -2.90 9.04
N THR A 18 -20.98 -1.76 9.36
CA THR A 18 -21.71 -0.56 9.83
C THR A 18 -22.17 0.33 8.68
N HIS A 19 -21.58 0.22 7.50
CA HIS A 19 -21.89 1.05 6.34
C HIS A 19 -22.08 0.19 5.08
N PRO A 20 -23.19 -0.56 4.99
CA PRO A 20 -23.48 -1.36 3.80
C PRO A 20 -23.57 -0.45 2.56
N GLY A 21 -22.95 -0.87 1.47
CA GLY A 21 -22.89 -0.13 0.21
C GLY A 21 -21.71 0.85 0.07
N ARG A 22 -20.91 1.08 1.12
CA ARG A 22 -19.66 1.86 1.02
C ARG A 22 -18.45 0.94 0.90
N SER A 23 -17.54 1.29 0.00
CA SER A 23 -16.32 0.52 -0.22
C SER A 23 -15.32 0.71 0.92
N PRO A 24 -14.94 -0.35 1.67
CA PRO A 24 -13.93 -0.28 2.71
C PRO A 24 -12.51 -0.15 2.17
N TYR A 25 -12.32 -0.37 0.87
CA TYR A 25 -10.99 -0.35 0.22
C TYR A 25 -10.31 1.02 0.29
N ARG A 26 -11.07 2.13 0.41
CA ARG A 26 -10.48 3.46 0.64
C ARG A 26 -9.76 3.60 1.99
N LEU A 27 -10.06 2.74 2.96
CA LEU A 27 -9.33 2.71 4.23
C LEU A 27 -7.89 2.23 4.05
N TYR A 28 -7.61 1.38 3.05
CA TYR A 28 -6.24 1.02 2.68
C TYR A 28 -5.48 2.23 2.15
N ALA A 29 -6.09 3.03 1.28
CA ALA A 29 -5.47 4.27 0.79
C ALA A 29 -5.19 5.22 1.95
N LEU A 30 -6.14 5.42 2.87
CA LEU A 30 -5.98 6.30 4.03
C LEU A 30 -4.85 5.84 4.97
N SER A 31 -4.75 4.54 5.23
CA SER A 31 -3.64 3.97 6.03
C SER A 31 -2.28 4.23 5.38
N ASN A 32 -2.19 4.07 4.06
CA ASN A 32 -0.95 4.33 3.34
C ASN A 32 -0.62 5.83 3.25
N VAL A 33 -1.61 6.73 3.21
CA VAL A 33 -1.40 8.18 3.38
C VAL A 33 -0.74 8.47 4.73
N GLY A 34 -1.24 7.88 5.82
CA GLY A 34 -0.63 8.00 7.15
C GLY A 34 0.83 7.52 7.15
N SER A 35 1.11 6.38 6.52
CA SER A 35 2.47 5.85 6.38
C SER A 35 3.38 6.76 5.57
N LEU A 36 2.88 7.32 4.47
CA LEU A 36 3.62 8.27 3.62
C LEU A 36 3.93 9.57 4.37
N LEU A 37 2.95 10.11 5.10
CA LEU A 37 3.14 11.29 5.93
C LEU A 37 4.17 11.05 7.04
N ALA A 38 4.15 9.88 7.67
CA ALA A 38 5.15 9.51 8.68
C ALA A 38 6.54 9.34 8.05
N LEU A 39 6.63 8.70 6.89
CA LEU A 39 7.88 8.46 6.17
C LEU A 39 8.59 9.78 5.81
N ILE A 40 7.83 10.76 5.32
CA ILE A 40 8.36 12.07 4.93
C ILE A 40 8.46 12.99 6.16
N GLY A 41 7.46 12.99 7.02
CA GLY A 41 7.40 13.90 8.16
C GLY A 41 8.45 13.62 9.23
N TYR A 42 8.80 12.34 9.43
CA TYR A 42 9.77 11.99 10.48
C TYR A 42 11.14 12.65 10.25
N PRO A 43 11.85 12.45 9.11
CA PRO A 43 13.19 13.01 8.90
C PRO A 43 13.20 14.53 8.76
N PHE A 44 12.12 15.14 8.26
CA PHE A 44 12.10 16.59 8.01
C PHE A 44 11.46 17.43 9.11
N LEU A 45 10.53 16.86 9.88
CA LEU A 45 9.78 17.59 10.91
C LEU A 45 10.06 17.08 12.31
N VAL A 46 10.12 15.75 12.51
CA VAL A 46 10.22 15.19 13.86
C VAL A 46 11.68 15.15 14.32
N GLU A 47 12.56 14.58 13.51
CA GLU A 47 13.96 14.38 13.88
C GLU A 47 14.71 15.69 14.14
N PRO A 48 14.60 16.75 13.30
CA PRO A 48 15.33 17.99 13.51
C PRO A 48 14.81 18.84 14.67
N TRP A 49 13.52 18.72 15.02
CA TRP A 49 12.83 19.63 15.96
C TRP A 49 12.51 18.99 17.31
N SER A 50 12.76 17.70 17.48
CA SER A 50 12.41 17.01 18.72
C SER A 50 13.56 16.21 19.32
N THR A 51 13.70 16.31 20.66
CA THR A 51 14.65 15.48 21.39
C THR A 51 14.16 14.03 21.48
N ARG A 52 15.09 13.09 21.64
CA ARG A 52 14.77 11.66 21.79
C ARG A 52 13.74 11.40 22.91
N THR A 53 13.88 12.10 24.03
CA THR A 53 12.93 11.97 25.16
C THR A 53 11.52 12.41 24.77
N LEU A 54 11.41 13.53 24.04
CA LEU A 54 10.11 14.03 23.56
C LEU A 54 9.48 13.05 22.57
N GLN A 55 10.27 12.46 21.69
CA GLN A 55 9.80 11.44 20.74
C GLN A 55 9.26 10.20 21.47
N VAL A 56 10.00 9.66 22.44
CA VAL A 56 9.57 8.49 23.23
C VAL A 56 8.28 8.78 23.99
N ASN A 57 8.18 9.94 24.64
CA ASN A 57 6.97 10.33 25.36
C ASN A 57 5.78 10.54 24.40
N GLY A 58 6.02 11.15 23.23
CA GLY A 58 5.01 11.33 22.19
C GLY A 58 4.49 10.00 21.65
N TRP A 59 5.37 9.04 21.42
CA TRP A 59 5.00 7.68 21.01
C TRP A 59 4.19 6.96 22.09
N SER A 60 4.62 7.05 23.35
CA SER A 60 3.90 6.43 24.48
C SER A 60 2.49 6.99 24.64
N PHE A 61 2.35 8.31 24.53
CA PHE A 61 1.05 8.98 24.56
C PHE A 61 0.17 8.61 23.36
N GLY A 62 0.75 8.58 22.16
CA GLY A 62 0.07 8.16 20.96
C GLY A 62 -0.45 6.71 21.04
N MET A 63 0.35 5.80 21.60
CA MET A 63 -0.04 4.42 21.85
C MET A 63 -1.20 4.30 22.86
N LEU A 64 -1.18 5.14 23.93
CA LEU A 64 -2.28 5.19 24.88
C LEU A 64 -3.58 5.65 24.21
N LEU A 65 -3.53 6.75 23.46
CA LEU A 65 -4.68 7.27 22.72
C LEU A 65 -5.24 6.24 21.72
N TYR A 66 -4.35 5.56 21.02
CA TYR A 66 -4.72 4.49 20.10
C TYR A 66 -5.43 3.34 20.83
N GLY A 67 -4.89 2.89 21.96
CA GLY A 67 -5.52 1.85 22.78
C GLY A 67 -6.91 2.24 23.29
N VAL A 68 -7.06 3.48 23.76
CA VAL A 68 -8.36 4.04 24.20
C VAL A 68 -9.35 4.11 23.03
N ALA A 69 -8.92 4.58 21.86
CA ALA A 69 -9.77 4.66 20.67
C ALA A 69 -10.24 3.28 20.20
N CYS A 70 -9.35 2.29 20.17
CA CYS A 70 -9.69 0.91 19.82
C CYS A 70 -10.65 0.30 20.85
N GLY A 71 -10.41 0.50 22.13
CA GLY A 71 -11.29 0.03 23.21
C GLY A 71 -12.69 0.65 23.15
N TRP A 72 -12.75 1.96 22.92
CA TRP A 72 -14.01 2.68 22.73
C TRP A 72 -14.79 2.18 21.50
N LEU A 73 -14.11 1.97 20.39
CA LEU A 73 -14.71 1.46 19.16
C LEU A 73 -15.24 0.03 19.37
N ALA A 74 -14.45 -0.84 20.00
CA ALA A 74 -14.85 -2.21 20.33
C ALA A 74 -16.07 -2.23 21.26
N TRP A 75 -16.09 -1.39 22.29
CA TRP A 75 -17.21 -1.26 23.20
C TRP A 75 -18.47 -0.74 22.52
N ARG A 76 -18.35 0.24 21.64
CA ARG A 76 -19.46 0.77 20.85
C ARG A 76 -20.07 -0.31 19.95
N LEU A 77 -19.22 -1.11 19.28
CA LEU A 77 -19.64 -2.22 18.43
C LEU A 77 -20.28 -3.36 19.23
N TYR A 78 -19.76 -3.62 20.44
CA TYR A 78 -20.37 -4.60 21.34
C TYR A 78 -21.79 -4.21 21.74
N ARG A 79 -22.03 -2.92 22.00
CA ARG A 79 -23.38 -2.40 22.31
C ARG A 79 -24.33 -2.40 21.12
N THR A 80 -23.83 -2.31 19.89
CA THR A 80 -24.66 -2.36 18.67
C THR A 80 -24.91 -3.78 18.16
N LYS A 81 -24.65 -4.80 18.96
CA LYS A 81 -24.77 -6.22 18.62
C LYS A 81 -26.21 -6.67 18.24
N ASP A 82 -27.22 -5.84 18.46
CA ASP A 82 -28.62 -6.13 18.09
C ASP A 82 -29.03 -5.67 16.69
N ALA A 83 -28.15 -5.01 15.94
CA ALA A 83 -28.44 -4.60 14.59
C ALA A 83 -27.91 -5.62 13.57
N GLY A 84 -28.73 -6.66 13.32
CA GLY A 84 -28.65 -7.44 12.09
C GLY A 84 -27.56 -8.51 12.06
N LYS A 85 -27.97 -9.76 12.27
CA LYS A 85 -27.37 -10.87 11.52
C LYS A 85 -27.45 -10.45 10.05
N VAL A 86 -26.35 -10.01 9.47
CA VAL A 86 -26.21 -10.01 8.03
C VAL A 86 -26.27 -11.48 7.65
N GLU A 87 -27.44 -11.95 7.22
CA GLU A 87 -27.56 -13.18 6.49
C GLU A 87 -26.56 -13.05 5.36
N LEU A 88 -25.57 -13.91 5.38
CA LEU A 88 -24.70 -14.15 4.25
C LEU A 88 -25.61 -14.75 3.18
N GLU A 89 -26.33 -13.91 2.44
CA GLU A 89 -26.86 -14.34 1.16
C GLU A 89 -25.68 -14.84 0.38
N GLU A 90 -25.58 -16.13 0.25
CA GLU A 90 -24.78 -16.82 -0.74
C GLU A 90 -25.31 -16.39 -2.12
N SER A 91 -24.98 -15.14 -2.50
CA SER A 91 -25.29 -14.67 -3.84
C SER A 91 -24.41 -15.42 -4.82
N SER A 92 -25.13 -16.25 -5.59
CA SER A 92 -24.83 -16.76 -6.91
C SER A 92 -23.45 -17.39 -7.13
N GLU A 93 -23.51 -18.59 -7.59
CA GLU A 93 -22.45 -19.38 -8.25
C GLU A 93 -21.54 -18.56 -9.16
N GLU A 94 -20.62 -17.78 -8.60
CA GLU A 94 -19.40 -17.45 -9.31
C GLU A 94 -18.71 -18.77 -9.61
N THR A 95 -18.64 -19.13 -10.87
CA THR A 95 -18.07 -20.37 -11.39
C THR A 95 -16.76 -20.66 -10.66
N LYS A 96 -16.62 -21.86 -10.08
CA LYS A 96 -15.44 -22.30 -9.29
C LYS A 96 -14.10 -22.05 -10.03
N VAL A 97 -14.11 -22.05 -11.36
CA VAL A 97 -12.97 -21.76 -12.23
C VAL A 97 -12.49 -20.31 -12.11
N SER A 98 -13.40 -19.33 -11.95
CA SER A 98 -13.04 -17.92 -11.77
C SER A 98 -12.36 -17.67 -10.41
N LYS A 99 -12.76 -18.38 -9.36
CA LYS A 99 -12.14 -18.29 -8.02
C LYS A 99 -10.72 -18.85 -7.99
N ALA A 100 -10.48 -20.01 -8.60
CA ALA A 100 -9.17 -20.66 -8.61
C ALA A 100 -8.11 -19.83 -9.34
N MET A 101 -8.52 -19.05 -10.35
CA MET A 101 -7.61 -18.22 -11.14
C MET A 101 -7.31 -16.87 -10.49
N ARG A 102 -8.19 -16.33 -9.63
CA ARG A 102 -8.00 -15.03 -8.97
C ARG A 102 -7.07 -15.12 -7.76
N TRP A 103 -7.08 -16.23 -7.03
CA TRP A 103 -6.30 -16.39 -5.81
C TRP A 103 -4.78 -16.25 -6.02
N PRO A 104 -4.15 -16.90 -7.00
CA PRO A 104 -2.73 -16.70 -7.25
C PRO A 104 -2.39 -15.27 -7.68
N LEU A 105 -3.29 -14.55 -8.36
CA LEU A 105 -3.06 -13.15 -8.74
C LEU A 105 -3.11 -12.21 -7.53
N TRP A 106 -3.95 -12.46 -6.53
CA TRP A 106 -3.99 -11.68 -5.30
C TRP A 106 -2.70 -11.80 -4.47
N LEU A 107 -1.99 -12.92 -4.60
CA LEU A 107 -0.69 -13.08 -3.99
C LEU A 107 0.45 -12.59 -4.89
N ALA A 108 0.38 -12.88 -6.19
CA ALA A 108 1.45 -12.59 -7.14
C ALA A 108 1.62 -11.07 -7.38
N LEU A 109 0.53 -10.30 -7.48
CA LEU A 109 0.61 -8.86 -7.74
C LEU A 109 1.27 -8.07 -6.59
N PRO A 110 0.87 -8.24 -5.31
CA PRO A 110 1.58 -7.61 -4.20
C PRO A 110 3.02 -8.10 -4.05
N ALA A 111 3.25 -9.40 -4.25
CA ALA A 111 4.60 -9.97 -4.19
C ALA A 111 5.51 -9.37 -5.27
N CYS A 112 5.01 -9.22 -6.50
CA CYS A 112 5.73 -8.56 -7.59
C CYS A 112 6.06 -7.10 -7.24
N GLY A 113 5.07 -6.33 -6.78
CA GLY A 113 5.27 -4.94 -6.37
C GLY A 113 6.30 -4.79 -5.25
N THR A 114 6.25 -5.66 -4.25
CA THR A 114 7.22 -5.67 -3.13
C THR A 114 8.61 -6.10 -3.59
N ALA A 115 8.72 -7.11 -4.45
CA ALA A 115 10.00 -7.54 -5.01
C ALA A 115 10.66 -6.43 -5.84
N LEU A 116 9.88 -5.72 -6.66
CA LEU A 116 10.36 -4.58 -7.44
C LEU A 116 10.81 -3.42 -6.55
N LEU A 117 10.06 -3.13 -5.48
CA LEU A 117 10.46 -2.13 -4.48
C LEU A 117 11.81 -2.49 -3.87
N MET A 118 11.97 -3.74 -3.40
CA MET A 118 13.22 -4.20 -2.78
C MET A 118 14.39 -4.17 -3.77
N ALA A 119 14.18 -4.65 -4.99
CA ALA A 119 15.21 -4.66 -6.03
C ALA A 119 15.65 -3.23 -6.41
N THR A 120 14.68 -2.32 -6.60
CA THR A 120 14.98 -0.91 -6.92
C THR A 120 15.69 -0.21 -5.77
N THR A 121 15.22 -0.42 -4.53
CA THR A 121 15.85 0.17 -3.33
C THR A 121 17.30 -0.31 -3.20
N ASN A 122 17.54 -1.61 -3.32
CA ASN A 122 18.91 -2.16 -3.26
C ASN A 122 19.78 -1.59 -4.38
N LYS A 123 19.28 -1.54 -5.61
CA LYS A 123 20.03 -0.99 -6.75
C LYS A 123 20.41 0.47 -6.53
N LEU A 124 19.48 1.30 -6.10
CA LEU A 124 19.73 2.72 -5.88
C LEU A 124 20.67 2.96 -4.69
N CYS A 125 20.47 2.28 -3.57
CA CYS A 125 21.22 2.54 -2.35
C CYS A 125 22.63 1.92 -2.34
N LEU A 126 22.86 0.81 -3.06
CA LEU A 126 24.13 0.10 -3.04
C LEU A 126 25.01 0.43 -4.26
N ASP A 127 24.40 0.54 -5.45
CA ASP A 127 25.16 0.60 -6.70
C ASP A 127 25.19 1.99 -7.32
N VAL A 128 24.17 2.83 -7.08
CA VAL A 128 24.09 4.15 -7.73
C VAL A 128 24.68 5.23 -6.87
N ALA A 129 24.22 5.38 -5.63
CA ALA A 129 24.75 6.39 -4.72
C ALA A 129 24.51 6.03 -3.25
N VAL A 130 25.55 6.23 -2.43
CA VAL A 130 25.45 6.12 -0.96
C VAL A 130 24.94 7.47 -0.42
N VAL A 131 23.69 7.81 -0.73
CA VAL A 131 23.04 9.03 -0.24
C VAL A 131 22.09 8.67 0.87
N PRO A 132 22.25 9.30 2.07
CA PRO A 132 21.28 9.13 3.15
C PRO A 132 19.88 9.43 2.64
N PHE A 133 18.89 8.65 3.10
CA PHE A 133 17.48 8.79 2.71
C PHE A 133 17.12 8.44 1.25
N LEU A 134 18.06 8.01 0.40
CA LEU A 134 17.72 7.60 -0.96
C LEU A 134 16.69 6.46 -0.99
N TRP A 135 16.68 5.59 0.03
CA TRP A 135 15.70 4.53 0.19
C TRP A 135 14.25 5.02 0.42
N VAL A 136 14.10 6.28 0.88
CA VAL A 136 12.78 6.90 1.09
C VAL A 136 12.05 7.07 -0.24
N LEU A 137 12.78 7.39 -1.31
CA LEU A 137 12.18 7.68 -2.62
C LEU A 137 11.44 6.48 -3.24
N PRO A 138 12.04 5.28 -3.38
CA PRO A 138 11.31 4.11 -3.87
C PRO A 138 10.09 3.75 -3.02
N LEU A 139 10.24 3.81 -1.69
CA LEU A 139 9.15 3.51 -0.78
C LEU A 139 8.01 4.53 -0.87
N ALA A 140 8.35 5.83 -0.98
CA ALA A 140 7.34 6.87 -1.20
C ALA A 140 6.56 6.66 -2.51
N LEU A 141 7.27 6.34 -3.60
CA LEU A 141 6.63 6.03 -4.89
C LEU A 141 5.70 4.82 -4.80
N TYR A 142 6.12 3.77 -4.12
CA TYR A 142 5.30 2.58 -3.87
C TYR A 142 4.01 2.93 -3.11
N LEU A 143 4.12 3.70 -2.02
CA LEU A 143 2.96 4.14 -1.24
C LEU A 143 2.03 5.06 -2.06
N ILE A 144 2.60 5.98 -2.84
CA ILE A 144 1.84 6.88 -3.72
C ILE A 144 1.03 6.09 -4.75
N THR A 145 1.64 5.11 -5.43
CA THR A 145 0.92 4.28 -6.41
C THR A 145 -0.20 3.49 -5.77
N PHE A 146 0.02 2.97 -4.56
CA PHE A 146 -1.00 2.28 -3.80
C PHE A 146 -2.17 3.22 -3.44
N ILE A 147 -1.86 4.41 -2.92
CA ILE A 147 -2.87 5.44 -2.58
C ILE A 147 -3.70 5.80 -3.80
N ILE A 148 -3.06 6.10 -4.92
CA ILE A 148 -3.71 6.49 -6.18
C ILE A 148 -4.69 5.40 -6.65
N CYS A 149 -4.23 4.16 -6.71
CA CYS A 149 -5.03 3.04 -7.22
C CYS A 149 -6.22 2.69 -6.31
N PHE A 150 -6.05 2.81 -4.98
CA PHE A 150 -7.08 2.44 -4.01
C PHE A 150 -8.03 3.58 -3.62
N ASP A 151 -7.66 4.84 -3.88
CA ASP A 151 -8.58 5.97 -3.68
C ASP A 151 -9.62 6.06 -4.79
N ASN A 152 -9.19 6.06 -6.06
CA ASN A 152 -10.10 6.20 -7.18
C ASN A 152 -9.63 5.38 -8.40
N PRO A 153 -10.48 4.44 -8.91
CA PRO A 153 -10.14 3.59 -10.05
C PRO A 153 -9.90 4.37 -11.36
N ARG A 154 -10.33 5.62 -11.47
CA ARG A 154 -10.12 6.44 -12.67
C ARG A 154 -8.67 6.83 -12.92
N TRP A 155 -7.83 6.79 -11.89
CA TRP A 155 -6.41 7.14 -12.00
C TRP A 155 -5.57 6.05 -12.68
N TYR A 156 -6.03 4.81 -12.65
CA TYR A 156 -5.36 3.71 -13.34
C TYR A 156 -5.98 3.48 -14.71
N VAL A 157 -5.30 3.93 -15.75
CA VAL A 157 -5.67 3.71 -17.16
C VAL A 157 -4.78 2.61 -17.73
N ARG A 158 -5.33 1.41 -17.89
CA ARG A 158 -4.56 0.22 -18.32
C ARG A 158 -3.89 0.42 -19.67
N GLU A 159 -4.61 1.02 -20.61
CA GLU A 159 -4.14 1.29 -21.97
C GLU A 159 -2.92 2.23 -22.02
N LEU A 160 -2.70 3.01 -20.96
CA LEU A 160 -1.56 3.89 -20.81
C LEU A 160 -0.41 3.20 -20.08
N PHE A 161 -0.69 2.62 -18.90
CA PHE A 161 0.35 2.12 -18.01
C PHE A 161 0.99 0.82 -18.49
N VAL A 162 0.21 -0.09 -19.11
CA VAL A 162 0.75 -1.38 -19.58
C VAL A 162 1.74 -1.20 -20.75
N PRO A 163 1.43 -0.44 -21.82
CA PRO A 163 2.42 -0.19 -22.88
C PRO A 163 3.65 0.57 -22.39
N LEU A 164 3.50 1.47 -21.40
CA LEU A 164 4.61 2.25 -20.86
C LEU A 164 5.64 1.39 -20.10
N LEU A 165 5.28 0.19 -19.66
CA LEU A 165 6.23 -0.76 -19.07
C LEU A 165 7.37 -1.10 -20.03
N VAL A 166 7.06 -1.33 -21.30
CA VAL A 166 8.05 -1.82 -22.28
C VAL A 166 9.22 -0.85 -22.45
N PRO A 167 9.01 0.43 -22.81
CA PRO A 167 10.11 1.37 -22.99
C PRO A 167 10.88 1.65 -21.68
N LEU A 168 10.19 1.68 -20.53
CA LEU A 168 10.86 1.89 -19.25
C LEU A 168 11.76 0.72 -18.87
N TRP A 169 11.32 -0.53 -19.05
CA TRP A 169 12.18 -1.68 -18.79
C TRP A 169 13.34 -1.79 -19.78
N ILE A 170 13.16 -1.41 -21.04
CA ILE A 170 14.27 -1.27 -22.00
C ILE A 170 15.26 -0.23 -21.48
N GLY A 171 14.79 0.91 -20.98
CA GLY A 171 15.64 1.94 -20.37
C GLY A 171 16.39 1.43 -19.14
N VAL A 172 15.75 0.66 -18.27
CA VAL A 172 16.42 0.04 -17.10
C VAL A 172 17.49 -0.96 -17.55
N ILE A 173 17.21 -1.82 -18.53
CA ILE A 173 18.19 -2.76 -19.07
C ILE A 173 19.38 -2.02 -19.67
N TRP A 174 19.12 -0.92 -20.37
CA TRP A 174 20.18 -0.08 -20.93
C TRP A 174 21.02 0.59 -19.81
N ALA A 175 20.35 1.09 -18.74
CA ALA A 175 21.04 1.65 -17.58
C ALA A 175 21.92 0.61 -16.86
N LEU A 176 21.43 -0.63 -16.71
CA LEU A 176 22.20 -1.72 -16.13
C LEU A 176 23.44 -2.10 -16.94
N LYS A 177 23.35 -2.02 -18.28
CA LYS A 177 24.51 -2.28 -19.17
C LYS A 177 25.55 -1.17 -19.12
N LYS A 178 25.14 0.10 -19.01
CA LYS A 178 26.05 1.24 -18.91
C LYS A 178 26.71 1.36 -17.54
N GLY A 179 26.05 0.93 -16.49
CA GLY A 179 26.56 0.96 -15.12
C GLY A 179 27.02 2.35 -14.69
N VAL A 180 28.27 2.46 -14.23
CA VAL A 180 28.86 3.70 -13.71
C VAL A 180 29.10 4.80 -14.76
N ASP A 181 29.07 4.46 -16.04
CA ASP A 181 29.25 5.45 -17.15
C ASP A 181 27.96 6.28 -17.38
N MET A 182 26.88 5.99 -16.69
CA MET A 182 25.63 6.73 -16.79
C MET A 182 25.50 7.73 -15.65
N ASP A 183 25.01 8.92 -15.98
CA ASP A 183 24.67 9.96 -15.02
C ASP A 183 23.69 9.44 -13.93
N ILE A 184 23.98 9.78 -12.68
CA ILE A 184 23.21 9.32 -11.51
C ILE A 184 21.73 9.71 -11.61
N LEU A 185 21.43 10.94 -12.03
CA LEU A 185 20.06 11.44 -12.15
C LEU A 185 19.26 10.60 -13.17
N THR A 186 19.89 10.27 -14.29
CA THR A 186 19.29 9.42 -15.32
C THR A 186 19.05 8.00 -14.81
N GLN A 187 20.00 7.41 -14.08
CA GLN A 187 19.84 6.10 -13.46
C GLN A 187 18.68 6.09 -12.46
N VAL A 188 18.65 7.04 -11.52
CA VAL A 188 17.59 7.18 -10.52
C VAL A 188 16.24 7.37 -11.20
N SER A 189 16.14 8.24 -12.19
CA SER A 189 14.89 8.53 -12.90
C SER A 189 14.34 7.30 -13.63
N LEU A 190 15.19 6.52 -14.31
CA LEU A 190 14.78 5.31 -15.02
C LEU A 190 14.30 4.23 -14.06
N HIS A 191 15.03 3.96 -12.98
CA HIS A 191 14.65 2.94 -12.00
C HIS A 191 13.40 3.34 -11.23
N CYS A 192 13.28 4.60 -10.80
CA CYS A 192 12.09 5.12 -10.12
C CYS A 192 10.86 5.17 -11.05
N GLY A 193 11.05 5.57 -12.31
CA GLY A 193 9.98 5.57 -13.31
C GLY A 193 9.47 4.16 -13.62
N ALA A 194 10.38 3.20 -13.81
CA ALA A 194 10.00 1.80 -14.01
C ALA A 194 9.29 1.21 -12.77
N LEU A 195 9.78 1.51 -11.56
CA LEU A 195 9.11 1.11 -10.32
C LEU A 195 7.69 1.70 -10.25
N PHE A 196 7.55 3.02 -10.47
CA PHE A 196 6.27 3.70 -10.40
C PHE A 196 5.24 3.09 -11.36
N VAL A 197 5.58 2.92 -12.63
CA VAL A 197 4.67 2.37 -13.64
C VAL A 197 4.36 0.91 -13.35
N SER A 198 5.35 0.11 -12.95
CA SER A 198 5.13 -1.31 -12.60
C SER A 198 4.21 -1.43 -11.36
N CYS A 199 4.41 -0.61 -10.34
CA CYS A 199 3.54 -0.59 -9.17
C CYS A 199 2.13 -0.06 -9.48
N MET A 200 1.99 0.92 -10.39
CA MET A 200 0.67 1.34 -10.88
C MET A 200 -0.09 0.18 -11.54
N VAL A 201 0.61 -0.63 -12.34
CA VAL A 201 -0.01 -1.83 -12.94
C VAL A 201 -0.35 -2.88 -11.88
N CYS A 202 0.57 -3.22 -10.98
CA CYS A 202 0.34 -4.21 -9.93
C CYS A 202 -0.83 -3.80 -9.01
N HIS A 203 -0.84 -2.57 -8.50
CA HIS A 203 -1.87 -2.08 -7.59
C HIS A 203 -3.20 -1.82 -8.30
N GLY A 204 -3.16 -1.34 -9.55
CA GLY A 204 -4.36 -1.11 -10.36
C GLY A 204 -5.07 -2.41 -10.71
N GLU A 205 -4.35 -3.44 -11.15
CA GLU A 205 -4.93 -4.76 -11.43
C GLU A 205 -5.39 -5.44 -10.14
N LEU A 206 -4.65 -5.29 -9.03
CA LEU A 206 -5.06 -5.78 -7.71
C LEU A 206 -6.41 -5.16 -7.29
N TYR A 207 -6.55 -3.84 -7.43
CA TYR A 207 -7.82 -3.15 -7.13
C TYR A 207 -8.96 -3.61 -8.04
N ARG A 208 -8.71 -3.87 -9.32
CA ARG A 208 -9.73 -4.39 -10.27
C ARG A 208 -10.19 -5.80 -9.91
N LEU A 209 -9.28 -6.63 -9.42
CA LEU A 209 -9.55 -8.02 -9.02
C LEU A 209 -10.11 -8.15 -7.60
N ARG A 210 -10.32 -7.03 -6.89
CA ARG A 210 -10.80 -7.06 -5.51
C ARG A 210 -12.12 -7.82 -5.38
N PRO A 211 -12.31 -8.61 -4.31
CA PRO A 211 -13.57 -9.27 -4.03
C PRO A 211 -14.62 -8.26 -3.53
N GLU A 212 -15.86 -8.71 -3.45
CA GLU A 212 -16.91 -7.94 -2.80
C GLU A 212 -16.59 -7.67 -1.31
N PRO A 213 -17.12 -6.57 -0.73
CA PRO A 213 -16.86 -6.17 0.66
C PRO A 213 -17.17 -7.25 1.71
N THR A 214 -18.05 -8.20 1.39
CA THR A 214 -18.42 -9.32 2.25
C THR A 214 -17.30 -10.35 2.42
N ARG A 215 -16.29 -10.35 1.55
CA ARG A 215 -15.17 -11.31 1.51
C ARG A 215 -13.81 -10.67 1.79
N LEU A 216 -13.79 -9.54 2.49
CA LEU A 216 -12.56 -8.79 2.82
C LEU A 216 -11.47 -9.61 3.52
N THR A 217 -11.85 -10.61 4.32
CA THR A 217 -10.90 -11.46 5.04
C THR A 217 -10.19 -12.48 4.15
N GLN A 218 -10.59 -12.61 2.89
CA GLN A 218 -9.97 -13.50 1.91
C GLN A 218 -8.99 -12.79 0.97
N TYR A 219 -8.97 -11.45 1.00
CA TYR A 219 -8.14 -10.56 0.19
C TYR A 219 -6.96 -10.00 0.99
#